data_e79202cfbeb183516f53c98536de5198
#
_entry.id   e79202cfbeb183516f53c98536de5198
#
_cell.length_a   1.000
_cell.length_b   1.000
_cell.length_c   1.000
_cell.angle_alpha   90.00
_cell.angle_beta   90.00
_cell.angle_gamma   90.00
#
_symmetry.space_group_name_H-M   'P 1'
#
loop_
_entity.id
_entity.type
_entity.pdbx_description
1 polymer ?
#
loop_
_entity_poly.entity_id
_entity_poly.type
_entity_poly.pdbx_seq_one_letter_code
_entity_poly.pdbx_strand_id
1 'polypeptide(L)'
;MLSALAVLLAATPPGAREQTTVIMPEEPQQRQIHEDWGFAQAIIAGETIHVSGVVIGAPAEGASLQDAYDRGFARIGDILKRSGASWHDVVEIISYHTDVTTQMAPMIAVKHRYVKAPYPAWTAVEVSRLIPDRGITEIKVTAYIGGRKQSTTAP
;
A
#
# COMPACT_ATOMS: atom_id res chain seq x y z
N MET A 1 43.40 -28.66 -36.10
CA MET A 1 43.10 -27.47 -35.29
C MET A 1 41.57 -27.39 -35.11
N LEU A 2 41.05 -27.82 -33.96
CA LEU A 2 39.62 -27.69 -33.65
C LEU A 2 39.42 -26.35 -32.92
N SER A 3 38.67 -25.44 -33.55
CA SER A 3 38.28 -24.17 -32.96
C SER A 3 37.05 -24.42 -32.07
N ALA A 4 37.20 -24.28 -30.76
CA ALA A 4 36.10 -24.39 -29.85
C ALA A 4 35.28 -23.09 -29.90
N LEU A 5 34.05 -23.18 -30.40
CA LEU A 5 33.09 -22.09 -30.41
C LEU A 5 32.50 -21.99 -29.00
N ALA A 6 32.93 -21.00 -28.22
CA ALA A 6 32.33 -20.70 -26.92
C ALA A 6 30.96 -20.02 -27.14
N VAL A 7 29.88 -20.74 -26.88
CA VAL A 7 28.53 -20.15 -26.83
C VAL A 7 28.39 -19.34 -25.54
N LEU A 8 28.46 -18.03 -25.67
CA LEU A 8 28.11 -17.13 -24.55
C LEU A 8 26.57 -17.23 -24.32
N LEU A 9 26.14 -17.95 -23.28
CA LEU A 9 24.79 -17.86 -22.83
C LEU A 9 24.59 -16.46 -22.23
N ALA A 10 23.86 -15.60 -22.95
CA ALA A 10 23.40 -14.33 -22.41
C ALA A 10 22.44 -14.61 -21.23
N ALA A 11 22.77 -14.10 -20.03
CA ALA A 11 21.90 -14.18 -18.90
C ALA A 11 20.58 -13.46 -19.23
N THR A 12 19.44 -14.08 -18.93
CA THR A 12 18.14 -13.43 -19.06
C THR A 12 18.14 -12.18 -18.18
N PRO A 13 17.72 -11.02 -18.68
CA PRO A 13 17.64 -9.82 -17.85
C PRO A 13 16.67 -10.05 -16.68
N PRO A 14 16.93 -9.44 -15.53
CA PRO A 14 16.05 -9.57 -14.35
C PRO A 14 14.63 -9.13 -14.69
N GLY A 15 13.64 -9.85 -14.18
CA GLY A 15 12.23 -9.51 -14.34
C GLY A 15 11.91 -8.13 -13.73
N ALA A 16 10.85 -7.49 -14.21
CA ALA A 16 10.46 -6.15 -13.72
C ALA A 16 10.30 -6.10 -12.18
N ARG A 17 9.76 -7.16 -11.58
CA ARG A 17 9.58 -7.26 -10.12
C ARG A 17 10.91 -7.30 -9.35
N GLU A 18 11.95 -7.89 -9.90
CA GLU A 18 13.30 -7.94 -9.29
C GLU A 18 13.99 -6.58 -9.30
N GLN A 19 13.49 -5.64 -10.09
CA GLN A 19 13.97 -4.26 -10.18
C GLN A 19 13.21 -3.30 -9.26
N THR A 20 12.27 -3.81 -8.44
CA THR A 20 11.50 -2.99 -7.50
C THR A 20 12.10 -3.00 -6.10
N THR A 21 11.85 -1.94 -5.34
CA THR A 21 12.14 -1.95 -3.90
C THR A 21 10.94 -2.52 -3.15
N VAL A 22 11.19 -3.55 -2.35
CA VAL A 22 10.17 -4.24 -1.56
C VAL A 22 10.16 -3.70 -0.13
N ILE A 23 8.99 -3.32 0.35
CA ILE A 23 8.77 -2.88 1.73
C ILE A 23 7.99 -3.98 2.46
N MET A 24 8.61 -4.57 3.48
CA MET A 24 8.02 -5.59 4.34
C MET A 24 7.68 -4.99 5.70
N PRO A 25 6.73 -5.58 6.47
CA PRO A 25 6.50 -5.20 7.86
C PRO A 25 7.78 -5.28 8.70
N GLU A 26 7.94 -4.37 9.64
CA GLU A 26 9.07 -4.39 10.60
C GLU A 26 8.80 -5.36 11.75
N GLU A 27 7.52 -5.48 12.13
CA GLU A 27 7.09 -6.38 13.20
C GLU A 27 7.22 -7.85 12.72
N PRO A 28 7.97 -8.73 13.45
CA PRO A 28 8.34 -10.06 12.98
C PRO A 28 7.13 -10.96 12.66
N GLN A 29 6.08 -10.93 13.48
CA GLN A 29 4.89 -11.78 13.25
C GLN A 29 4.14 -11.34 11.99
N GLN A 30 4.04 -10.03 11.75
CA GLN A 30 3.42 -9.49 10.53
C GLN A 30 4.27 -9.83 9.31
N ARG A 31 5.59 -9.72 9.42
CA ARG A 31 6.52 -10.10 8.34
C ARG A 31 6.34 -11.57 7.98
N GLN A 32 6.28 -12.47 8.96
CA GLN A 32 6.10 -13.89 8.71
C GLN A 32 4.80 -14.17 7.94
N ILE A 33 3.68 -13.52 8.31
CA ILE A 33 2.41 -13.66 7.58
C ILE A 33 2.57 -13.23 6.11
N HIS A 34 3.26 -12.13 5.85
CA HIS A 34 3.49 -11.64 4.49
C HIS A 34 4.37 -12.60 3.68
N GLU A 35 5.37 -13.20 4.30
CA GLU A 35 6.25 -14.20 3.68
C GLU A 35 5.50 -15.50 3.40
N ASP A 36 4.74 -16.02 4.35
CA ASP A 36 3.94 -17.25 4.21
C ASP A 36 2.87 -17.12 3.11
N TRP A 37 2.30 -15.92 2.95
CA TRP A 37 1.27 -15.65 1.95
C TRP A 37 1.84 -15.11 0.63
N GLY A 38 3.13 -14.83 0.57
CA GLY A 38 3.84 -14.45 -0.64
C GLY A 38 3.49 -13.05 -1.16
N PHE A 39 3.33 -12.06 -0.28
CA PHE A 39 3.08 -10.68 -0.70
C PHE A 39 3.88 -9.65 0.11
N ALA A 40 4.18 -8.51 -0.51
CA ALA A 40 4.83 -7.38 0.13
C ALA A 40 3.80 -6.43 0.75
N GLN A 41 4.20 -5.67 1.78
CA GLN A 41 3.38 -4.60 2.34
C GLN A 41 3.23 -3.43 1.36
N ALA A 42 4.33 -3.10 0.67
CA ALA A 42 4.33 -2.19 -0.47
C ALA A 42 5.49 -2.52 -1.41
N ILE A 43 5.40 -2.08 -2.67
CA ILE A 43 6.49 -2.10 -3.63
C ILE A 43 6.68 -0.72 -4.24
N ILE A 44 7.94 -0.36 -4.53
CA ILE A 44 8.30 0.84 -5.26
C ILE A 44 8.80 0.42 -6.63
N ALA A 45 8.01 0.72 -7.66
CA ALA A 45 8.30 0.43 -9.06
C ALA A 45 8.56 1.75 -9.81
N GLY A 46 9.84 2.09 -10.01
CA GLY A 46 10.22 3.40 -10.51
C GLY A 46 9.78 4.50 -9.55
N GLU A 47 8.91 5.40 -10.00
CA GLU A 47 8.36 6.51 -9.19
C GLU A 47 6.96 6.21 -8.62
N THR A 48 6.45 4.99 -8.82
CA THR A 48 5.13 4.58 -8.35
C THR A 48 5.26 3.64 -7.14
N ILE A 49 4.48 3.92 -6.11
CA ILE A 49 4.39 3.11 -4.89
C ILE A 49 3.02 2.43 -4.89
N HIS A 50 3.02 1.12 -4.82
CA HIS A 50 1.82 0.30 -4.67
C HIS A 50 1.79 -0.25 -3.25
N VAL A 51 0.84 0.20 -2.44
CA VAL A 51 0.59 -0.34 -1.10
C VAL A 51 -0.44 -1.46 -1.21
N SER A 52 -0.15 -2.61 -0.63
CA SER A 52 -1.12 -3.71 -0.53
C SER A 52 -2.30 -3.31 0.35
N GLY A 53 -3.43 -4.01 0.20
CA GLY A 53 -4.62 -3.72 0.97
C GLY A 53 -4.36 -3.73 2.49
N VAL A 54 -4.76 -2.68 3.15
CA VAL A 54 -4.71 -2.55 4.62
C VAL A 54 -6.10 -2.81 5.16
N VAL A 55 -6.28 -3.96 5.79
CA VAL A 55 -7.55 -4.36 6.38
C VAL A 55 -7.76 -3.65 7.72
N ILE A 56 -8.89 -3.00 7.84
CA ILE A 56 -9.38 -2.36 9.06
C ILE A 56 -10.38 -3.31 9.69
N GLY A 57 -10.09 -3.74 10.91
CA GLY A 57 -10.99 -4.59 11.69
C GLY A 57 -12.12 -3.79 12.33
N ALA A 58 -13.17 -4.50 12.74
CA ALA A 58 -14.25 -3.91 13.52
C ALA A 58 -13.70 -3.17 14.77
N PRO A 59 -14.34 -2.07 15.19
CA PRO A 59 -13.91 -1.36 16.39
C PRO A 59 -14.00 -2.27 17.62
N ALA A 60 -13.12 -2.03 18.59
CA ALA A 60 -13.23 -2.66 19.90
C ALA A 60 -14.52 -2.23 20.58
N GLU A 61 -14.95 -2.98 21.60
CA GLU A 61 -16.12 -2.61 22.42
C GLU A 61 -15.99 -1.18 22.97
N GLY A 62 -17.00 -0.37 22.77
CA GLY A 62 -17.02 1.05 23.17
C GLY A 62 -16.28 2.01 22.25
N ALA A 63 -15.55 1.53 21.25
CA ALA A 63 -14.89 2.37 20.25
C ALA A 63 -15.78 2.63 19.03
N SER A 64 -15.56 3.75 18.37
CA SER A 64 -16.31 4.12 17.16
C SER A 64 -15.69 3.56 15.88
N LEU A 65 -16.48 3.54 14.80
CA LEU A 65 -15.96 3.28 13.45
C LEU A 65 -14.89 4.31 13.06
N GLN A 66 -15.04 5.56 13.47
CA GLN A 66 -14.03 6.59 13.19
C GLN A 66 -12.67 6.27 13.84
N ASP A 67 -12.66 5.74 15.07
CA ASP A 67 -11.41 5.33 15.73
C ASP A 67 -10.74 4.16 14.98
N ALA A 68 -11.55 3.21 14.47
CA ALA A 68 -11.02 2.12 13.66
C ALA A 68 -10.42 2.63 12.35
N TYR A 69 -11.11 3.53 11.66
CA TYR A 69 -10.59 4.16 10.45
C TYR A 69 -9.35 5.00 10.70
N ASP A 70 -9.32 5.79 11.76
CA ASP A 70 -8.17 6.64 12.09
C ASP A 70 -6.89 5.78 12.26
N ARG A 71 -6.99 4.67 12.98
CA ARG A 71 -5.87 3.70 13.08
C ARG A 71 -5.47 3.13 11.72
N GLY A 72 -6.43 2.83 10.84
CA GLY A 72 -6.17 2.32 9.50
C GLY A 72 -5.44 3.33 8.61
N PHE A 73 -5.92 4.57 8.59
CA PHE A 73 -5.30 5.66 7.84
C PHE A 73 -3.91 6.00 8.38
N ALA A 74 -3.72 6.02 9.70
CA ALA A 74 -2.41 6.20 10.32
C ALA A 74 -1.44 5.10 9.87
N ARG A 75 -1.86 3.83 9.90
CA ARG A 75 -1.04 2.69 9.43
C ARG A 75 -0.64 2.83 7.96
N ILE A 76 -1.56 3.24 7.08
CA ILE A 76 -1.23 3.51 5.67
C ILE A 76 -0.22 4.65 5.57
N GLY A 77 -0.38 5.71 6.37
CA GLY A 77 0.57 6.83 6.44
C GLY A 77 1.99 6.38 6.83
N ASP A 78 2.12 5.47 7.78
CA ASP A 78 3.41 4.90 8.17
C ASP A 78 4.05 4.07 7.04
N ILE A 79 3.24 3.28 6.31
CA ILE A 79 3.73 2.53 5.15
C ILE A 79 4.21 3.48 4.06
N LEU A 80 3.44 4.51 3.74
CA LEU A 80 3.82 5.54 2.77
C LEU A 80 5.12 6.22 3.18
N LYS A 81 5.26 6.62 4.44
CA LYS A 81 6.49 7.24 4.98
C LYS A 81 7.71 6.33 4.82
N ARG A 82 7.59 5.05 5.14
CA ARG A 82 8.67 4.07 4.96
C ARG A 82 9.00 3.83 3.49
N SER A 83 8.05 4.08 2.60
CA SER A 83 8.22 4.03 1.14
C SER A 83 8.73 5.36 0.55
N GLY A 84 9.02 6.36 1.37
CA GLY A 84 9.49 7.67 0.90
C GLY A 84 8.37 8.60 0.41
N ALA A 85 7.12 8.35 0.79
CA ALA A 85 5.93 9.10 0.38
C ALA A 85 5.12 9.61 1.58
N SER A 86 4.03 10.28 1.27
CA SER A 86 3.04 10.76 2.23
C SER A 86 1.65 10.71 1.59
N TRP A 87 0.61 11.06 2.35
CA TRP A 87 -0.74 11.19 1.81
C TRP A 87 -0.88 12.23 0.69
N HIS A 88 0.03 13.21 0.59
CA HIS A 88 0.07 14.19 -0.50
C HIS A 88 0.49 13.59 -1.84
N ASP A 89 1.14 12.44 -1.83
CA ASP A 89 1.62 11.76 -3.02
C ASP A 89 0.64 10.68 -3.52
N VAL A 90 -0.43 10.41 -2.75
CA VAL A 90 -1.45 9.43 -3.12
C VAL A 90 -2.26 9.96 -4.30
N VAL A 91 -2.28 9.20 -5.38
CA VAL A 91 -3.01 9.52 -6.61
C VAL A 91 -4.26 8.66 -6.78
N GLU A 92 -4.34 7.53 -6.09
CA GLU A 92 -5.48 6.63 -6.16
C GLU A 92 -5.75 5.98 -4.80
N ILE A 93 -7.03 5.84 -4.47
CA ILE A 93 -7.55 5.07 -3.34
C ILE A 93 -8.58 4.09 -3.88
N ILE A 94 -8.49 2.82 -3.47
CA ILE A 94 -9.55 1.83 -3.66
C ILE A 94 -9.95 1.34 -2.28
N SER A 95 -11.24 1.30 -1.99
CA SER A 95 -11.74 0.78 -0.73
C SER A 95 -12.83 -0.28 -0.95
N TYR A 96 -12.71 -1.37 -0.22
CA TYR A 96 -13.63 -2.49 -0.22
C TYR A 96 -14.33 -2.51 1.15
N HIS A 97 -15.64 -2.55 1.16
CA HIS A 97 -16.47 -2.43 2.35
C HIS A 97 -17.36 -3.65 2.52
N THR A 98 -17.56 -4.12 3.74
CA THR A 98 -18.53 -5.19 4.03
C THR A 98 -19.95 -4.66 4.26
N ASP A 99 -20.09 -3.36 4.50
CA ASP A 99 -21.37 -2.64 4.63
C ASP A 99 -21.12 -1.16 4.27
N VAL A 100 -21.29 -0.82 3.02
CA VAL A 100 -21.07 0.52 2.51
C VAL A 100 -22.03 1.53 3.13
N THR A 101 -23.23 1.11 3.53
CA THR A 101 -24.28 1.99 4.08
C THR A 101 -23.85 2.59 5.42
N THR A 102 -23.31 1.79 6.31
CA THR A 102 -22.88 2.24 7.64
C THR A 102 -21.45 2.76 7.69
N GLN A 103 -20.59 2.30 6.77
CA GLN A 103 -19.14 2.53 6.82
C GLN A 103 -18.68 3.80 6.10
N MET A 104 -19.41 4.25 5.07
CA MET A 104 -18.96 5.37 4.23
C MET A 104 -18.85 6.70 4.96
N ALA A 105 -19.86 7.11 5.70
CA ALA A 105 -19.87 8.40 6.37
C ALA A 105 -18.71 8.54 7.39
N PRO A 106 -18.50 7.59 8.32
CA PRO A 106 -17.37 7.65 9.24
C PRO A 106 -16.00 7.55 8.54
N MET A 107 -15.88 6.75 7.47
CA MET A 107 -14.64 6.69 6.70
C MET A 107 -14.32 8.02 6.00
N ILE A 108 -15.32 8.65 5.35
CA ILE A 108 -15.13 9.96 4.70
C ILE A 108 -14.67 11.00 5.70
N ALA A 109 -15.30 11.06 6.89
CA ALA A 109 -14.93 12.00 7.93
C ALA A 109 -13.47 11.85 8.37
N VAL A 110 -12.99 10.62 8.50
CA VAL A 110 -11.58 10.34 8.82
C VAL A 110 -10.68 10.63 7.63
N LYS A 111 -11.04 10.15 6.41
CA LYS A 111 -10.27 10.38 5.20
C LYS A 111 -9.93 11.87 5.02
N HIS A 112 -10.85 12.78 5.29
CA HIS A 112 -10.63 14.22 5.19
C HIS A 112 -9.58 14.77 6.18
N ARG A 113 -9.20 14.03 7.20
CA ARG A 113 -8.10 14.43 8.11
C ARG A 113 -6.74 14.23 7.42
N TYR A 114 -6.60 13.18 6.62
CA TYR A 114 -5.35 12.73 5.98
C TYR A 114 -5.22 13.22 4.54
N VAL A 115 -6.31 13.20 3.79
CA VAL A 115 -6.33 13.50 2.35
C VAL A 115 -6.94 14.88 2.11
N LYS A 116 -6.12 15.81 1.57
CA LYS A 116 -6.51 17.18 1.26
C LYS A 116 -6.59 17.38 -0.26
N ALA A 117 -7.26 18.46 -0.69
CA ALA A 117 -7.27 18.84 -2.09
C ALA A 117 -5.85 19.22 -2.59
N PRO A 118 -5.52 18.95 -3.87
CA PRO A 118 -6.32 18.24 -4.86
C PRO A 118 -6.53 16.78 -4.47
N TYR A 119 -7.76 16.26 -4.69
CA TYR A 119 -8.11 14.90 -4.25
C TYR A 119 -7.60 13.82 -5.22
N PRO A 120 -7.15 12.65 -4.72
CA PRO A 120 -6.86 11.49 -5.56
C PRO A 120 -8.15 10.91 -6.17
N ALA A 121 -7.98 10.10 -7.22
CA ALA A 121 -9.06 9.23 -7.68
C ALA A 121 -9.47 8.27 -6.56
N TRP A 122 -10.78 8.01 -6.40
CA TRP A 122 -11.28 7.09 -5.39
C TRP A 122 -12.39 6.22 -5.94
N THR A 123 -12.25 4.91 -5.71
CA THR A 123 -13.29 3.91 -5.98
C THR A 123 -13.65 3.21 -4.67
N ALA A 124 -14.94 3.11 -4.38
CA ALA A 124 -15.46 2.37 -3.23
C ALA A 124 -16.44 1.32 -3.72
N VAL A 125 -16.31 0.08 -3.22
CA VAL A 125 -17.19 -1.04 -3.56
C VAL A 125 -17.57 -1.84 -2.32
N GLU A 126 -18.75 -2.44 -2.34
CA GLU A 126 -19.16 -3.40 -1.35
C GLU A 126 -18.75 -4.81 -1.75
N VAL A 127 -18.30 -5.59 -0.77
CA VAL A 127 -17.90 -6.99 -0.93
C VAL A 127 -18.56 -7.84 0.14
N SER A 128 -18.77 -9.12 -0.15
CA SER A 128 -19.44 -10.04 0.77
C SER A 128 -18.63 -10.34 2.04
N ARG A 129 -17.29 -10.28 1.97
CA ARG A 129 -16.37 -10.51 3.11
C ARG A 129 -14.96 -10.09 2.76
N LEU A 130 -14.15 -9.89 3.80
CA LEU A 130 -12.71 -9.63 3.73
C LEU A 130 -11.93 -10.73 4.44
N ILE A 131 -10.61 -10.75 4.27
CA ILE A 131 -9.69 -11.63 4.98
C ILE A 131 -8.81 -10.76 5.89
N PRO A 132 -8.82 -10.95 7.22
CA PRO A 132 -9.63 -11.91 7.98
C PRO A 132 -11.12 -11.52 8.08
N ASP A 133 -11.99 -12.46 8.43
CA ASP A 133 -13.45 -12.29 8.47
C ASP A 133 -13.95 -11.14 9.37
N ARG A 134 -13.16 -10.72 10.35
CA ARG A 134 -13.43 -9.54 11.19
C ARG A 134 -13.07 -8.20 10.53
N GLY A 135 -12.56 -8.23 9.29
CA GLY A 135 -12.31 -7.04 8.49
C GLY A 135 -13.63 -6.37 8.10
N ILE A 136 -13.69 -5.05 8.25
CA ILE A 136 -14.87 -4.25 7.87
C ILE A 136 -14.61 -3.45 6.60
N THR A 137 -13.39 -2.99 6.41
CA THR A 137 -12.97 -2.25 5.22
C THR A 137 -11.53 -2.60 4.90
N GLU A 138 -11.22 -2.75 3.61
CA GLU A 138 -9.85 -2.84 3.12
C GLU A 138 -9.54 -1.63 2.25
N ILE A 139 -8.42 -0.98 2.49
CA ILE A 139 -7.99 0.21 1.74
C ILE A 139 -6.68 -0.08 1.05
N LYS A 140 -6.68 0.08 -0.27
CA LYS A 140 -5.50 0.02 -1.13
C LYS A 140 -5.20 1.42 -1.65
N VAL A 141 -3.91 1.81 -1.69
CA VAL A 141 -3.49 3.10 -2.23
C VAL A 141 -2.36 2.95 -3.23
N THR A 142 -2.35 3.84 -4.23
CA THR A 142 -1.23 4.04 -5.14
C THR A 142 -0.74 5.47 -4.94
N ALA A 143 0.58 5.64 -4.74
CA ALA A 143 1.22 6.94 -4.64
C ALA A 143 2.24 7.14 -5.77
N TYR A 144 2.47 8.40 -6.15
CA TYR A 144 3.42 8.79 -7.18
C TYR A 144 4.39 9.83 -6.61
N ILE A 145 5.69 9.54 -6.69
CA ILE A 145 6.76 10.38 -6.14
C ILE A 145 7.60 11.07 -7.23
N GLY A 146 7.20 10.91 -8.49
CA GLY A 146 7.84 11.55 -9.64
C GLY A 146 7.66 13.07 -9.63
N GLY A 147 8.67 13.77 -10.14
CA GLY A 147 8.67 15.24 -10.18
C GLY A 147 9.09 15.92 -8.88
N ARG A 148 9.36 15.19 -7.80
CA ARG A 148 10.09 15.76 -6.66
C ARG A 148 11.51 16.09 -7.11
N LYS A 149 11.84 17.39 -7.20
CA LYS A 149 13.24 17.79 -7.29
C LYS A 149 13.95 17.17 -6.11
N GLN A 150 14.84 16.21 -6.36
CA GLN A 150 15.75 15.76 -5.32
C GLN A 150 16.45 17.01 -4.80
N SER A 151 16.19 17.37 -3.57
CA SER A 151 16.98 18.36 -2.87
C SER A 151 18.38 17.76 -2.74
N THR A 152 19.25 18.09 -3.68
CA THR A 152 20.68 17.83 -3.59
C THR A 152 21.20 18.75 -2.49
N THR A 153 21.08 18.34 -1.25
CA THR A 153 22.00 18.79 -0.21
C THR A 153 23.31 18.06 -0.50
N ALA A 154 24.15 18.71 -1.31
CA ALA A 154 25.57 18.38 -1.37
C ALA A 154 26.20 18.69 -0.01
N PRO A 155 27.19 17.90 0.42
CA PRO A 155 27.90 18.05 1.69
C PRO A 155 28.65 19.37 1.79
#